data_25de6d4794838d9789d49a90aac94db6
#
_entry.id   25de6d4794838d9789d49a90aac94db6
#
_cell.length_a   1.000
_cell.length_b   1.000
_cell.length_c   1.000
_cell.angle_alpha   90.00
_cell.angle_beta   90.00
_cell.angle_gamma   90.00
#
_symmetry.space_group_name_H-M   'P 1'
#
loop_
_entity.id
_entity.type
_entity.pdbx_description
1 polymer ?
#
loop_
_entity_poly.entity_id
_entity_poly.type
_entity_poly.pdbx_seq_one_letter_code
_entity_poly.pdbx_strand_id
1 'polypeptide(L)'
;MTLSSRLAAASVVLALGLSGCTASWAPQVNPVPYYTYYPASLSVVTAAAEKALPQAGMQFTGSKQISPDTVEVHGYDSEGNAILITLQTKGAAVTKFSARIGLYGHLREVEEIEHWMGQYVGQAMAQP
;
A
#
# COMPACT_ATOMS: atom_id res chain seq x y z
N MET A 1 -5.17 -19.78 -59.99
CA MET A 1 -6.28 -20.49 -59.37
C MET A 1 -5.98 -20.97 -58.00
N THR A 2 -4.85 -21.56 -57.81
CA THR A 2 -4.48 -22.08 -56.50
C THR A 2 -3.87 -21.06 -55.59
N LEU A 3 -3.62 -19.86 -56.05
CA LEU A 3 -2.98 -18.83 -55.27
C LEU A 3 -3.85 -18.24 -54.17
N SER A 4 -5.13 -18.18 -54.41
CA SER A 4 -6.05 -17.57 -53.48
C SER A 4 -6.21 -18.35 -52.15
N SER A 5 -6.09 -19.66 -52.26
CA SER A 5 -6.22 -20.50 -51.06
C SER A 5 -5.03 -20.38 -50.11
N ARG A 6 -3.90 -20.00 -50.63
CA ARG A 6 -2.70 -19.84 -49.79
C ARG A 6 -2.72 -18.59 -48.95
N LEU A 7 -3.35 -17.57 -49.47
CA LEU A 7 -3.46 -16.29 -48.75
C LEU A 7 -4.38 -16.38 -47.54
N ALA A 8 -5.40 -17.21 -47.66
CA ALA A 8 -6.32 -17.38 -46.56
C ALA A 8 -5.66 -18.04 -45.33
N ALA A 9 -4.75 -18.95 -45.58
CA ALA A 9 -4.09 -19.65 -44.48
C ALA A 9 -3.19 -18.73 -43.67
N ALA A 10 -2.55 -17.77 -44.36
CA ALA A 10 -1.65 -16.85 -43.66
C ALA A 10 -2.37 -15.92 -42.71
N SER A 11 -3.57 -15.50 -43.05
CA SER A 11 -4.31 -14.59 -42.18
C SER A 11 -4.82 -15.24 -40.90
N VAL A 12 -5.06 -16.53 -40.94
CA VAL A 12 -5.54 -17.24 -39.73
C VAL A 12 -4.46 -17.31 -38.65
N VAL A 13 -3.21 -17.49 -39.08
CA VAL A 13 -2.09 -17.59 -38.13
C VAL A 13 -1.88 -16.29 -37.38
N LEU A 14 -2.09 -15.16 -38.00
CA LEU A 14 -1.96 -13.86 -37.37
C LEU A 14 -2.97 -13.63 -36.27
N ALA A 15 -4.18 -14.07 -36.48
CA ALA A 15 -5.25 -13.90 -35.50
C ALA A 15 -4.97 -14.64 -34.19
N LEU A 16 -4.39 -15.82 -34.29
CA LEU A 16 -4.06 -16.62 -33.12
C LEU A 16 -2.94 -16.01 -32.28
N GLY A 17 -1.99 -15.37 -32.93
CA GLY A 17 -0.91 -14.73 -32.20
C GLY A 17 -1.35 -13.56 -31.36
N LEU A 18 -2.36 -12.83 -31.78
CA LEU A 18 -2.85 -11.66 -31.05
C LEU A 18 -3.65 -12.04 -29.81
N SER A 19 -4.40 -13.12 -29.85
CA SER A 19 -5.25 -13.49 -28.73
C SER A 19 -4.46 -13.98 -27.52
N GLY A 20 -3.26 -14.49 -27.72
CA GLY A 20 -2.42 -14.93 -26.61
C GLY A 20 -1.85 -13.80 -25.76
N CYS A 21 -1.75 -12.62 -26.32
CA CYS A 21 -1.12 -11.51 -25.61
C CYS A 21 -2.03 -10.80 -24.62
N THR A 22 -3.33 -10.95 -24.76
CA THR A 22 -4.29 -10.19 -23.94
C THR A 22 -4.55 -10.80 -22.58
N ALA A 23 -4.23 -12.05 -22.40
CA ALA A 23 -4.53 -12.75 -21.14
C ALA A 23 -3.59 -12.40 -20.00
N SER A 24 -2.41 -11.87 -20.31
CA SER A 24 -1.38 -11.66 -19.29
C SER A 24 -1.56 -10.38 -18.48
N TRP A 25 -2.40 -9.47 -18.90
CA TRP A 25 -2.58 -8.22 -18.19
C TRP A 25 -3.82 -8.21 -17.30
N ALA A 26 -4.43 -9.35 -17.06
CA ALA A 26 -5.57 -9.43 -16.16
C ALA A 26 -5.22 -8.72 -14.85
N PRO A 27 -6.00 -7.72 -14.44
CA PRO A 27 -5.62 -6.89 -13.31
C PRO A 27 -5.51 -7.73 -12.05
N GLN A 28 -4.40 -7.58 -11.39
CA GLN A 28 -4.21 -8.16 -10.08
C GLN A 28 -5.03 -7.36 -9.09
N VAL A 29 -6.18 -7.88 -8.73
CA VAL A 29 -7.06 -7.22 -7.78
C VAL A 29 -6.68 -7.56 -6.36
N ASN A 30 -5.43 -7.74 -6.08
CA ASN A 30 -4.97 -7.92 -4.72
C ASN A 30 -4.51 -6.56 -4.20
N PRO A 31 -5.22 -5.97 -3.24
CA PRO A 31 -4.70 -4.80 -2.58
C PRO A 31 -3.48 -5.20 -1.77
N VAL A 32 -2.31 -5.09 -2.36
CA VAL A 32 -1.07 -5.30 -1.64
C VAL A 32 -0.91 -4.10 -0.73
N PRO A 33 -0.88 -4.30 0.59
CA PRO A 33 -0.67 -3.18 1.48
C PRO A 33 0.72 -2.59 1.21
N TYR A 34 0.77 -1.28 1.10
CA TYR A 34 2.02 -0.58 0.97
C TYR A 34 2.78 -0.68 2.29
N TYR A 35 4.07 -0.96 2.26
CA TYR A 35 4.82 -1.11 3.50
C TYR A 35 6.19 -0.46 3.41
N THR A 36 6.70 -0.06 4.57
CA THR A 36 8.04 0.45 4.74
C THR A 36 8.52 0.15 6.16
N TYR A 37 9.76 0.50 6.47
CA TYR A 37 10.33 0.27 7.79
C TYR A 37 10.81 1.59 8.37
N TYR A 38 10.56 1.78 9.66
CA TYR A 38 11.05 2.95 10.39
C TYR A 38 12.06 2.52 11.44
N PRO A 39 13.19 3.23 11.56
CA PRO A 39 14.24 2.88 12.52
C PRO A 39 13.91 3.40 13.91
N ALA A 40 12.83 2.92 14.48
CA ALA A 40 12.36 3.35 15.80
C ALA A 40 11.52 2.23 16.43
N SER A 41 11.34 2.31 17.74
CA SER A 41 10.55 1.34 18.48
C SER A 41 9.07 1.42 18.13
N LEU A 42 8.33 0.36 18.44
CA LEU A 42 6.90 0.29 18.16
C LEU A 42 6.14 1.45 18.81
N SER A 43 6.47 1.82 20.05
CA SER A 43 5.79 2.91 20.73
C SER A 43 6.02 4.26 20.06
N VAL A 44 7.23 4.53 19.60
CA VAL A 44 7.57 5.76 18.88
C VAL A 44 6.81 5.82 17.56
N VAL A 45 6.81 4.73 16.80
CA VAL A 45 6.15 4.68 15.50
C VAL A 45 4.64 4.75 15.64
N THR A 46 4.06 4.13 16.68
CA THR A 46 2.64 4.22 16.97
C THR A 46 2.24 5.67 17.25
N ALA A 47 2.96 6.36 18.11
CA ALA A 47 2.68 7.76 18.42
C ALA A 47 2.80 8.64 17.16
N ALA A 48 3.78 8.36 16.31
CA ALA A 48 3.94 9.08 15.06
C ALA A 48 2.74 8.87 14.12
N ALA A 49 2.23 7.64 14.03
CA ALA A 49 1.08 7.33 13.19
C ALA A 49 -0.19 8.05 13.65
N GLU A 50 -0.40 8.10 14.97
CA GLU A 50 -1.55 8.79 15.54
C GLU A 50 -1.54 10.28 15.24
N LYS A 51 -0.36 10.88 15.16
CA LYS A 51 -0.21 12.29 14.80
C LYS A 51 -0.23 12.52 13.29
N ALA A 52 0.27 11.58 12.53
CA ALA A 52 0.41 11.72 11.09
C ALA A 52 -0.95 11.77 10.39
N LEU A 53 -1.94 11.00 10.85
CA LEU A 53 -3.25 10.96 10.23
C LEU A 53 -3.93 12.34 10.20
N PRO A 54 -4.07 13.06 11.33
CA PRO A 54 -4.66 14.40 11.28
C PRO A 54 -3.85 15.38 10.43
N GLN A 55 -2.54 15.27 10.45
CA GLN A 55 -1.68 16.15 9.65
C GLN A 55 -1.85 15.91 8.16
N ALA A 56 -2.13 14.69 7.77
CA ALA A 56 -2.39 14.36 6.38
C ALA A 56 -3.84 14.69 5.95
N GLY A 57 -4.61 15.33 6.82
CA GLY A 57 -6.00 15.67 6.52
C GLY A 57 -6.97 14.51 6.70
N MET A 58 -6.58 13.51 7.46
CA MET A 58 -7.37 12.31 7.68
C MET A 58 -7.84 12.25 9.13
N GLN A 59 -8.86 11.45 9.40
CA GLN A 59 -9.40 11.31 10.73
C GLN A 59 -8.78 10.10 11.43
N PHE A 60 -8.18 10.31 12.58
CA PHE A 60 -7.73 9.22 13.45
C PHE A 60 -8.88 8.80 14.35
N THR A 61 -9.19 7.51 14.42
CA THR A 61 -10.28 7.00 15.22
C THR A 61 -9.83 6.16 16.41
N GLY A 62 -8.66 5.59 16.38
CA GLY A 62 -8.15 4.82 17.50
C GLY A 62 -7.03 3.88 17.12
N SER A 63 -6.36 3.39 18.15
CA SER A 63 -5.31 2.38 18.01
C SER A 63 -5.68 1.16 18.83
N LYS A 64 -5.27 -0.01 18.36
CA LYS A 64 -5.56 -1.27 19.04
C LYS A 64 -4.30 -2.13 19.05
N GLN A 65 -3.91 -2.57 20.25
CA GLN A 65 -2.82 -3.53 20.37
C GLN A 65 -3.37 -4.92 20.09
N ILE A 66 -2.86 -5.54 19.02
CA ILE A 66 -3.30 -6.87 18.59
C ILE A 66 -2.50 -7.95 19.30
N SER A 67 -1.20 -7.71 19.47
CA SER A 67 -0.28 -8.61 20.15
C SER A 67 0.83 -7.76 20.74
N PRO A 68 1.73 -8.32 21.55
CA PRO A 68 2.87 -7.55 22.05
C PRO A 68 3.72 -6.91 20.95
N ASP A 69 3.70 -7.48 19.75
CA ASP A 69 4.53 -7.04 18.63
C ASP A 69 3.78 -6.23 17.59
N THR A 70 2.44 -6.09 17.69
CA THR A 70 1.63 -5.54 16.60
C THR A 70 0.57 -4.58 17.14
N VAL A 71 0.50 -3.40 16.52
CA VAL A 71 -0.52 -2.40 16.79
C VAL A 71 -1.21 -2.06 15.47
N GLU A 72 -2.54 -1.92 15.53
CA GLU A 72 -3.32 -1.38 14.41
C GLU A 72 -3.75 0.04 14.74
N VAL A 73 -3.59 0.95 13.77
CA VAL A 73 -4.07 2.31 13.86
C VAL A 73 -5.17 2.48 12.83
N HIS A 74 -6.32 2.97 13.26
CA HIS A 74 -7.51 3.08 12.43
C HIS A 74 -7.89 4.54 12.18
N GLY A 75 -8.45 4.78 11.01
CA GLY A 75 -8.94 6.11 10.66
C GLY A 75 -9.75 6.08 9.39
N TYR A 76 -10.06 7.28 8.89
CA TYR A 76 -10.79 7.48 7.64
C TYR A 76 -10.14 8.62 6.87
N ASP A 77 -10.12 8.51 5.55
CA ASP A 77 -9.68 9.61 4.70
C ASP A 77 -10.82 10.62 4.49
N SER A 78 -10.55 11.67 3.73
CA SER A 78 -11.54 12.73 3.50
C SER A 78 -12.75 12.24 2.70
N GLU A 79 -12.62 11.12 2.00
CA GLU A 79 -13.70 10.54 1.21
C GLU A 79 -14.46 9.45 1.94
N GLY A 80 -14.13 9.19 3.21
CA GLY A 80 -14.77 8.17 4.00
C GLY A 80 -14.20 6.76 3.84
N ASN A 81 -13.08 6.62 3.15
CA ASN A 81 -12.43 5.31 3.03
C ASN A 81 -11.72 4.94 4.33
N ALA A 82 -11.92 3.71 4.77
CA ALA A 82 -11.29 3.23 5.99
C ALA A 82 -9.78 3.10 5.80
N ILE A 83 -9.04 3.56 6.79
CA ILE A 83 -7.58 3.46 6.83
C ILE A 83 -7.22 2.43 7.88
N LEU A 84 -6.39 1.47 7.50
CA LEU A 84 -5.79 0.52 8.42
C LEU A 84 -4.28 0.59 8.30
N ILE A 85 -3.63 1.01 9.38
CA ILE A 85 -2.18 1.01 9.48
C ILE A 85 -1.82 -0.12 10.44
N THR A 86 -0.97 -1.03 9.99
CA THR A 86 -0.46 -2.12 10.82
C THR A 86 1.01 -1.86 11.11
N LEU A 87 1.35 -1.80 12.39
CA LEU A 87 2.70 -1.57 12.87
C LEU A 87 3.19 -2.83 13.57
N GLN A 88 4.32 -3.35 13.12
CA GLN A 88 4.85 -4.60 13.65
C GLN A 88 6.33 -4.46 13.97
N THR A 89 6.71 -4.85 15.18
CA THR A 89 8.10 -4.86 15.60
C THR A 89 8.91 -5.85 14.75
N LYS A 90 10.03 -5.38 14.22
CA LYS A 90 11.01 -6.21 13.50
C LYS A 90 12.38 -6.16 14.17
N GLY A 91 12.40 -5.99 15.47
CA GLY A 91 13.59 -5.81 16.27
C GLY A 91 13.37 -4.68 17.27
N ALA A 92 14.34 -4.47 18.15
CA ALA A 92 14.18 -3.50 19.26
C ALA A 92 14.00 -2.07 18.76
N ALA A 93 14.58 -1.74 17.61
CA ALA A 93 14.60 -0.38 17.09
C ALA A 93 14.13 -0.29 15.64
N VAL A 94 13.36 -1.26 15.18
CA VAL A 94 12.82 -1.26 13.81
C VAL A 94 11.36 -1.69 13.85
N THR A 95 10.50 -0.92 13.21
CA THR A 95 9.07 -1.20 13.11
C THR A 95 8.65 -1.20 11.65
N LYS A 96 7.96 -2.26 11.24
CA LYS A 96 7.36 -2.33 9.93
C LYS A 96 6.02 -1.61 9.94
N PHE A 97 5.86 -0.72 8.97
CA PHE A 97 4.63 0.01 8.72
C PHE A 97 3.99 -0.54 7.46
N SER A 98 2.72 -0.92 7.54
CA SER A 98 1.93 -1.19 6.34
C SER A 98 0.62 -0.45 6.42
N ALA A 99 0.15 0.08 5.29
CA ALA A 99 -1.06 0.87 5.23
C ALA A 99 -1.97 0.37 4.12
N ARG A 100 -3.26 0.36 4.42
CA ARG A 100 -4.31 0.06 3.45
C ARG A 100 -5.39 1.12 3.58
N ILE A 101 -5.80 1.69 2.47
CA ILE A 101 -6.88 2.68 2.43
C ILE A 101 -7.93 2.17 1.45
N GLY A 102 -9.12 1.84 1.97
CA GLY A 102 -10.20 1.30 1.17
C GLY A 102 -9.87 -0.07 0.59
N LEU A 103 -10.49 -0.39 -0.54
CA LEU A 103 -10.30 -1.67 -1.23
C LEU A 103 -9.20 -1.63 -2.29
N TYR A 104 -8.88 -0.44 -2.76
CA TYR A 104 -7.87 -0.25 -3.81
C TYR A 104 -6.78 0.66 -3.28
N GLY A 105 -5.56 0.43 -3.74
CA GLY A 105 -4.43 1.19 -3.25
C GLY A 105 -4.57 2.68 -3.53
N HIS A 106 -4.52 3.48 -2.50
CA HIS A 106 -4.48 4.93 -2.55
C HIS A 106 -3.05 5.37 -2.27
N LEU A 107 -2.17 5.10 -3.23
CA LEU A 107 -0.74 5.28 -3.03
C LEU A 107 -0.37 6.71 -2.62
N ARG A 108 -0.99 7.69 -3.24
CA ARG A 108 -0.71 9.09 -2.92
C ARG A 108 -1.07 9.43 -1.47
N GLU A 109 -2.18 8.91 -1.00
CA GLU A 109 -2.61 9.13 0.39
C GLU A 109 -1.67 8.43 1.36
N VAL A 110 -1.20 7.24 1.02
CA VAL A 110 -0.22 6.52 1.84
C VAL A 110 1.10 7.30 1.88
N GLU A 111 1.53 7.84 0.75
CA GLU A 111 2.75 8.65 0.70
C GLU A 111 2.62 9.90 1.57
N GLU A 112 1.45 10.50 1.62
CA GLU A 112 1.19 11.65 2.48
C GLU A 112 1.32 11.26 3.96
N ILE A 113 0.76 10.13 4.34
CA ILE A 113 0.91 9.61 5.70
C ILE A 113 2.40 9.37 6.01
N GLU A 114 3.11 8.73 5.09
CA GLU A 114 4.53 8.44 5.29
C GLU A 114 5.38 9.69 5.40
N HIS A 115 5.02 10.74 4.68
CA HIS A 115 5.72 12.02 4.80
C HIS A 115 5.67 12.52 6.24
N TRP A 116 4.49 12.54 6.83
CA TRP A 116 4.33 12.98 8.23
C TRP A 116 4.92 11.99 9.22
N MET A 117 4.84 10.70 8.94
CA MET A 117 5.51 9.67 9.74
C MET A 117 7.00 9.94 9.83
N GLY A 118 7.63 10.20 8.68
CA GLY A 118 9.06 10.51 8.65
C GLY A 118 9.41 11.73 9.49
N GLN A 119 8.57 12.75 9.46
CA GLN A 119 8.79 13.95 10.26
C GLN A 119 8.72 13.64 11.77
N TYR A 120 7.68 12.93 12.19
CA TYR A 120 7.49 12.67 13.62
C TYR A 120 8.47 11.65 14.19
N VAL A 121 8.79 10.61 13.42
CA VAL A 121 9.80 9.64 13.83
C VAL A 121 11.17 10.31 13.92
N GLY A 122 11.50 11.14 12.92
CA GLY A 122 12.74 11.88 12.93
C GLY A 122 12.87 12.82 14.13
N GLN A 123 11.79 13.52 14.48
CA GLN A 123 11.77 14.41 15.65
C GLN A 123 11.97 13.62 16.94
N ALA A 124 11.30 12.48 17.07
CA ALA A 124 11.42 11.65 18.27
C ALA A 124 12.84 11.11 18.46
N MET A 125 13.48 10.75 17.35
CA MET A 125 14.86 10.24 17.40
C MET A 125 15.90 11.35 17.68
N ALA A 126 15.58 12.59 17.35
CA ALA A 126 16.47 13.72 17.59
C ALA A 126 16.44 14.20 19.04
N GLN A 127 15.45 13.78 19.80
CA GLN A 127 15.34 14.16 21.22
C GLN A 127 16.20 13.23 22.07
N PRO A 128 16.99 13.77 23.00
CA PRO A 128 17.83 12.95 23.89
C PRO A 128 17.01 12.18 24.93
#